data_ebd2a6a3358a4f7246154edf17cd0f62
#
_entry.id   ebd2a6a3358a4f7246154edf17cd0f62
#
_cell.length_a   1.000
_cell.length_b   1.000
_cell.length_c   1.000
_cell.angle_alpha   90.00
_cell.angle_beta   90.00
_cell.angle_gamma   90.00
#
_symmetry.space_group_name_H-M   'P 1'
#
loop_
_entity.id
_entity.type
_entity.pdbx_description
1 polymer ?
#
loop_
_entity_poly.entity_id
_entity_poly.type
_entity_poly.pdbx_seq_one_letter_code
_entity_poly.pdbx_strand_id
1 'polypeptide(L)'
;RLSGFGQSGRFSRMAGHDINYLALSGVLSKIGRSGENPFPPLNLLADFGGGGLMCTLGILLALFERTRSGKGQVIDVSMVEGSAYLSSFLWKSQKTGLWEQPQGQNLLDGGAPFYTTYKTADGGFMAVGALEPQFYKLLIKGLGLKSDDLPHQMSMSDWPEMKKRFADIFAKKKKAEWCQIFDGTDACVTPVLTFEEVAHHHHNKERGSFLTDEEQGVSPRPAPLLSDTPAVPSSRRDPFVGEHTEEILREFG
;
A
#
# COMPACT_ATOMS: atom_id res chain seq x y z
N ARG A 1 9.25 -14.06 -18.17
CA ARG A 1 10.42 -14.05 -17.29
C ARG A 1 10.30 -12.87 -16.34
N LEU A 2 10.38 -13.14 -15.05
CA LEU A 2 10.36 -12.14 -13.99
C LEU A 2 11.76 -12.09 -13.35
N SER A 3 12.34 -10.91 -13.24
CA SER A 3 13.64 -10.69 -12.61
C SER A 3 13.75 -9.28 -11.99
N GLY A 4 14.71 -9.08 -11.10
CA GLY A 4 14.92 -7.80 -10.44
C GLY A 4 15.31 -6.69 -11.41
N PHE A 5 16.29 -6.95 -12.26
CA PHE A 5 16.92 -5.95 -13.12
C PHE A 5 16.60 -6.10 -14.63
N GLY A 6 15.68 -7.00 -15.01
CA GLY A 6 15.41 -7.30 -16.43
C GLY A 6 16.37 -8.33 -17.04
N GLN A 7 16.08 -8.74 -18.29
CA GLN A 7 16.84 -9.78 -18.99
C GLN A 7 18.07 -9.24 -19.71
N SER A 8 18.22 -7.93 -19.79
CA SER A 8 19.35 -7.23 -20.43
C SER A 8 19.92 -6.15 -19.52
N GLY A 9 20.94 -5.45 -19.99
CA GLY A 9 21.60 -4.41 -19.23
C GLY A 9 22.66 -4.94 -18.26
N ARG A 10 23.42 -4.01 -17.70
CA ARG A 10 24.62 -4.30 -16.90
C ARG A 10 24.33 -5.17 -15.66
N PHE A 11 23.14 -5.03 -15.06
CA PHE A 11 22.79 -5.69 -13.81
C PHE A 11 21.93 -6.95 -14.01
N SER A 12 21.65 -7.37 -15.24
CA SER A 12 20.79 -8.53 -15.54
C SER A 12 21.21 -9.84 -14.86
N ARG A 13 22.50 -9.98 -14.49
CA ARG A 13 23.03 -11.15 -13.78
C ARG A 13 23.39 -10.89 -12.31
N MET A 14 23.11 -9.70 -11.81
CA MET A 14 23.41 -9.35 -10.42
C MET A 14 22.30 -9.82 -9.49
N ALA A 15 22.67 -10.15 -8.27
CA ALA A 15 21.73 -10.39 -7.19
C ALA A 15 21.21 -9.06 -6.63
N GLY A 16 19.99 -9.07 -6.12
CA GLY A 16 19.35 -7.94 -5.47
C GLY A 16 18.06 -8.38 -4.81
N HIS A 17 17.47 -7.49 -4.05
CA HIS A 17 16.18 -7.64 -3.38
C HIS A 17 15.33 -6.39 -3.59
N ASP A 18 14.08 -6.39 -3.15
CA ASP A 18 13.10 -5.31 -3.32
C ASP A 18 13.71 -3.91 -3.14
N ILE A 19 14.42 -3.68 -2.04
CA ILE A 19 15.04 -2.40 -1.73
C ILE A 19 16.03 -1.93 -2.81
N ASN A 20 16.78 -2.86 -3.42
CA ASN A 20 17.73 -2.53 -4.48
C ASN A 20 17.00 -2.13 -5.78
N TYR A 21 15.91 -2.81 -6.10
CA TYR A 21 15.07 -2.52 -7.27
C TYR A 21 14.35 -1.19 -7.10
N LEU A 22 13.83 -0.89 -5.91
CA LEU A 22 13.25 0.40 -5.57
C LEU A 22 14.28 1.54 -5.62
N ALA A 23 15.52 1.27 -5.18
CA ALA A 23 16.59 2.27 -5.24
C ALA A 23 16.90 2.67 -6.70
N LEU A 24 17.04 1.69 -7.60
CA LEU A 24 17.32 1.96 -9.02
C LEU A 24 16.11 2.52 -9.77
N SER A 25 14.89 2.21 -9.36
CA SER A 25 13.69 2.82 -9.95
C SER A 25 13.53 4.30 -9.58
N GLY A 26 14.29 4.80 -8.61
CA GLY A 26 14.15 6.15 -8.06
C GLY A 26 13.03 6.27 -6.99
N VAL A 27 12.15 5.28 -6.88
CA VAL A 27 10.98 5.33 -5.97
C VAL A 27 11.40 5.40 -4.52
N LEU A 28 12.44 4.64 -4.13
CA LEU A 28 12.92 4.61 -2.74
C LEU A 28 13.30 6.00 -2.22
N SER A 29 13.81 6.89 -3.10
CA SER A 29 14.17 8.25 -2.73
C SER A 29 12.99 9.12 -2.28
N LYS A 30 11.75 8.66 -2.52
CA LYS A 30 10.51 9.34 -2.15
C LYS A 30 9.81 8.71 -0.93
N ILE A 31 10.37 7.60 -0.41
CA ILE A 31 9.78 6.88 0.73
C ILE A 31 10.66 7.10 1.94
N GLY A 32 10.15 7.86 2.90
CA GLY A 32 10.87 8.16 4.13
C GLY A 32 10.27 9.31 4.90
N ARG A 33 10.71 9.49 6.12
CA ARG A 33 10.37 10.64 6.95
C ARG A 33 11.36 11.76 6.75
N SER A 34 10.93 12.99 7.04
CA SER A 34 11.80 14.16 6.94
C SER A 34 13.02 14.02 7.86
N GLY A 35 14.20 14.21 7.28
CA GLY A 35 15.48 14.13 8.02
C GLY A 35 15.98 12.71 8.33
N GLU A 36 15.26 11.67 7.90
CA GLU A 36 15.66 10.27 8.04
C GLU A 36 16.14 9.67 6.70
N ASN A 37 16.80 8.53 6.78
CA ASN A 37 17.14 7.76 5.59
C ASN A 37 15.86 7.21 4.93
N PRO A 38 15.84 7.04 3.59
CA PRO A 38 14.80 6.27 2.93
C PRO A 38 14.68 4.87 3.55
N PHE A 39 13.45 4.38 3.73
CA PHE A 39 13.22 3.05 4.27
C PHE A 39 12.37 2.19 3.33
N PRO A 40 12.58 0.85 3.29
CA PRO A 40 11.81 -0.02 2.42
C PRO A 40 10.37 -0.19 2.94
N PRO A 41 9.36 -0.12 2.06
CA PRO A 41 7.96 -0.41 2.42
C PRO A 41 7.70 -1.93 2.42
N LEU A 42 8.45 -2.68 3.25
CA LEU A 42 8.57 -4.14 3.16
C LEU A 42 9.10 -4.56 1.77
N ASN A 43 8.69 -5.72 1.27
CA ASN A 43 8.94 -6.16 -0.11
C ASN A 43 7.68 -6.10 -1.00
N LEU A 44 6.72 -5.22 -0.64
CA LEU A 44 5.43 -5.18 -1.33
C LEU A 44 5.47 -4.40 -2.64
N LEU A 45 6.37 -3.43 -2.76
CA LEU A 45 6.31 -2.49 -3.86
C LEU A 45 7.09 -2.97 -5.09
N ALA A 46 8.30 -3.52 -4.95
CA ALA A 46 9.04 -4.05 -6.07
C ALA A 46 8.74 -5.53 -6.32
N ASP A 47 8.90 -6.42 -5.32
CA ASP A 47 8.71 -7.85 -5.53
C ASP A 47 7.26 -8.18 -5.92
N PHE A 48 6.28 -7.68 -5.18
CA PHE A 48 4.87 -8.00 -5.42
C PHE A 48 4.19 -7.03 -6.41
N GLY A 49 4.29 -5.71 -6.19
CA GLY A 49 3.63 -4.73 -7.05
C GLY A 49 4.29 -4.61 -8.43
N GLY A 50 5.55 -4.20 -8.46
CA GLY A 50 6.33 -4.00 -9.70
C GLY A 50 6.72 -5.30 -10.40
N GLY A 51 6.80 -6.39 -9.68
CA GLY A 51 7.16 -7.72 -10.17
C GLY A 51 5.96 -8.62 -10.38
N GLY A 52 5.45 -9.24 -9.32
CA GLY A 52 4.43 -10.29 -9.38
C GLY A 52 3.14 -9.83 -10.08
N LEU A 53 2.58 -8.68 -9.68
CA LEU A 53 1.36 -8.15 -10.27
C LEU A 53 1.59 -7.73 -11.74
N MET A 54 2.70 -7.08 -12.07
CA MET A 54 3.05 -6.72 -13.45
C MET A 54 3.28 -7.96 -14.32
N CYS A 55 3.86 -9.02 -13.76
CA CYS A 55 4.00 -10.30 -14.46
C CYS A 55 2.63 -10.92 -14.78
N THR A 56 1.74 -10.95 -13.81
CA THR A 56 0.37 -11.46 -13.99
C THR A 56 -0.37 -10.66 -15.06
N LEU A 57 -0.29 -9.33 -15.01
CA LEU A 57 -0.87 -8.46 -16.04
C LEU A 57 -0.27 -8.74 -17.41
N GLY A 58 1.06 -8.86 -17.53
CA GLY A 58 1.74 -9.19 -18.78
C GLY A 58 1.29 -10.54 -19.37
N ILE A 59 1.12 -11.56 -18.51
CA ILE A 59 0.60 -12.88 -18.93
C ILE A 59 -0.82 -12.75 -19.47
N LEU A 60 -1.71 -12.06 -18.76
CA LEU A 60 -3.10 -11.86 -19.21
C LEU A 60 -3.17 -11.08 -20.53
N LEU A 61 -2.37 -10.02 -20.69
CA LEU A 61 -2.28 -9.26 -21.95
C LEU A 61 -1.77 -10.13 -23.11
N ALA A 62 -0.75 -10.97 -22.87
CA ALA A 62 -0.21 -11.86 -23.90
C ALA A 62 -1.21 -12.97 -24.28
N LEU A 63 -1.96 -13.50 -23.32
CA LEU A 63 -3.03 -14.46 -23.58
C LEU A 63 -4.19 -13.83 -24.36
N PHE A 64 -4.58 -12.61 -24.01
CA PHE A 64 -5.60 -11.86 -24.74
C PHE A 64 -5.18 -11.57 -26.17
N GLU A 65 -3.94 -11.12 -26.40
CA GLU A 65 -3.42 -10.91 -27.76
C GLU A 65 -3.36 -12.22 -28.54
N ARG A 66 -3.00 -13.33 -27.91
CA ARG A 66 -2.97 -14.64 -28.55
C ARG A 66 -4.34 -15.07 -29.08
N THR A 67 -5.45 -14.68 -28.43
CA THR A 67 -6.82 -14.99 -28.95
C THR A 67 -7.11 -14.26 -30.26
N ARG A 68 -6.43 -13.14 -30.56
CA ARG A 68 -6.58 -12.35 -31.79
C ARG A 68 -5.59 -12.74 -32.88
N SER A 69 -4.32 -12.92 -32.50
CA SER A 69 -3.22 -13.12 -33.46
C SER A 69 -2.83 -14.60 -33.66
N GLY A 70 -3.24 -15.49 -32.76
CA GLY A 70 -2.79 -16.89 -32.71
C GLY A 70 -1.32 -17.07 -32.28
N LYS A 71 -0.62 -15.98 -31.93
CA LYS A 71 0.82 -16.00 -31.64
C LYS A 71 1.10 -15.76 -30.16
N GLY A 72 2.02 -16.53 -29.59
CA GLY A 72 2.60 -16.30 -28.29
C GLY A 72 3.73 -15.26 -28.36
N GLN A 73 4.15 -14.75 -27.18
CA GLN A 73 5.25 -13.80 -27.08
C GLN A 73 6.02 -13.98 -25.78
N VAL A 74 7.24 -13.45 -25.73
CA VAL A 74 8.04 -13.37 -24.51
C VAL A 74 7.62 -12.16 -23.71
N ILE A 75 7.49 -12.33 -22.42
CA ILE A 75 7.21 -11.25 -21.45
C ILE A 75 8.46 -11.09 -20.60
N ASP A 76 9.12 -9.93 -20.68
CA ASP A 76 10.21 -9.54 -19.80
C ASP A 76 9.68 -8.57 -18.75
N VAL A 77 9.72 -8.98 -17.48
CA VAL A 77 9.26 -8.19 -16.35
C VAL A 77 10.44 -7.90 -15.43
N SER A 78 10.81 -6.64 -15.37
CA SER A 78 11.83 -6.11 -14.47
C SER A 78 11.16 -5.44 -13.28
N MET A 79 11.54 -5.80 -12.05
CA MET A 79 11.01 -5.17 -10.84
C MET A 79 11.40 -3.70 -10.75
N VAL A 80 12.57 -3.31 -11.28
CA VAL A 80 12.98 -1.90 -11.40
C VAL A 80 12.00 -1.12 -12.27
N GLU A 81 11.73 -1.63 -13.47
CA GLU A 81 10.86 -0.97 -14.45
C GLU A 81 9.40 -0.96 -13.99
N GLY A 82 8.92 -2.07 -13.43
CA GLY A 82 7.57 -2.17 -12.89
C GLY A 82 7.35 -1.19 -11.74
N SER A 83 8.30 -1.04 -10.83
CA SER A 83 8.23 -0.06 -9.75
C SER A 83 8.24 1.38 -10.26
N ALA A 84 9.11 1.67 -11.25
CA ALA A 84 9.13 2.98 -11.89
C ALA A 84 7.81 3.28 -12.60
N TYR A 85 7.22 2.31 -13.28
CA TYR A 85 5.94 2.46 -13.98
C TYR A 85 4.77 2.69 -13.01
N LEU A 86 4.70 1.94 -11.90
CA LEU A 86 3.71 2.17 -10.84
C LEU A 86 3.80 3.59 -10.25
N SER A 87 5.00 4.17 -10.22
CA SER A 87 5.24 5.52 -9.71
C SER A 87 5.08 6.62 -10.78
N SER A 88 4.51 6.32 -11.95
CA SER A 88 4.37 7.27 -13.07
C SER A 88 3.72 8.59 -12.67
N PHE A 89 2.77 8.55 -11.73
CA PHE A 89 2.14 9.76 -11.17
C PHE A 89 3.18 10.67 -10.50
N LEU A 90 4.10 10.11 -9.71
CA LEU A 90 5.15 10.88 -9.04
C LEU A 90 6.06 11.58 -10.06
N TRP A 91 6.48 10.85 -11.10
CA TRP A 91 7.28 11.40 -12.18
C TRP A 91 6.58 12.55 -12.93
N LYS A 92 5.30 12.38 -13.22
CA LYS A 92 4.49 13.39 -13.92
C LYS A 92 4.23 14.62 -13.06
N SER A 93 3.96 14.44 -11.76
CA SER A 93 3.59 15.51 -10.83
C SER A 93 4.78 16.32 -10.30
N GLN A 94 6.03 15.89 -10.52
CA GLN A 94 7.21 16.69 -10.15
C GLN A 94 7.17 18.12 -10.72
N LYS A 95 6.64 18.28 -11.93
CA LYS A 95 6.56 19.60 -12.61
C LYS A 95 5.34 20.44 -12.19
N THR A 96 4.53 19.95 -11.26
CA THR A 96 3.29 20.62 -10.82
C THR A 96 3.37 21.17 -9.40
N GLY A 97 4.55 21.15 -8.78
CA GLY A 97 4.74 21.60 -7.40
C GLY A 97 4.38 20.59 -6.32
N LEU A 98 3.86 19.42 -6.67
CA LEU A 98 3.40 18.42 -5.70
C LEU A 98 4.53 17.66 -5.00
N TRP A 99 5.74 17.61 -5.60
CA TRP A 99 6.89 16.82 -5.13
C TRP A 99 8.21 17.60 -5.15
N GLU A 100 8.16 18.90 -4.87
CA GLU A 100 9.33 19.80 -4.90
C GLU A 100 10.10 19.80 -3.59
N GLN A 101 9.47 19.38 -2.50
CA GLN A 101 10.09 19.36 -1.19
C GLN A 101 10.90 18.05 -0.97
N PRO A 102 11.86 18.05 -0.04
CA PRO A 102 12.51 16.82 0.42
C PRO A 102 11.49 15.76 0.86
N GLN A 103 11.90 14.49 0.90
CA GLN A 103 11.04 13.39 1.34
C GLN A 103 10.43 13.70 2.72
N GLY A 104 9.19 13.28 2.92
CA GLY A 104 8.45 13.46 4.17
C GLY A 104 7.95 14.89 4.41
N GLN A 105 8.06 15.79 3.41
CA GLN A 105 7.59 17.18 3.48
C GLN A 105 6.59 17.54 2.38
N ASN A 106 6.18 16.57 1.56
CA ASN A 106 5.23 16.77 0.49
C ASN A 106 3.81 16.36 0.91
N LEU A 107 2.87 16.54 0.01
CA LEU A 107 1.44 16.32 0.27
C LEU A 107 1.12 14.88 0.69
N LEU A 108 1.68 13.87 0.00
CA LEU A 108 1.28 12.45 0.14
C LEU A 108 2.35 11.58 0.82
N ASP A 109 3.43 12.14 1.31
CA ASP A 109 4.52 11.40 1.97
C ASP A 109 4.59 11.63 3.49
N GLY A 110 3.49 12.15 4.06
CA GLY A 110 3.40 12.45 5.48
C GLY A 110 3.82 13.87 5.85
N GLY A 111 4.13 14.76 4.88
CA GLY A 111 4.38 16.19 5.12
C GLY A 111 3.14 16.90 5.60
N ALA A 112 2.00 16.71 4.92
CA ALA A 112 0.74 17.33 5.26
C ALA A 112 0.13 16.80 6.57
N PRO A 113 -0.41 17.67 7.43
CA PRO A 113 -1.07 17.26 8.68
C PRO A 113 -2.33 16.41 8.45
N PHE A 114 -2.94 16.55 7.30
CA PHE A 114 -4.16 15.83 6.89
C PHE A 114 -3.89 14.60 6.01
N TYR A 115 -2.61 14.21 5.87
CA TYR A 115 -2.21 12.97 5.17
C TYR A 115 -1.03 12.30 5.90
N THR A 116 -1.31 11.71 7.06
CA THR A 116 -0.31 11.04 7.90
C THR A 116 -0.98 10.21 8.99
N THR A 117 -0.20 9.55 9.84
CA THR A 117 -0.70 8.81 10.99
C THR A 117 -0.43 9.54 12.30
N TYR A 118 -1.34 9.38 13.27
CA TYR A 118 -1.25 9.97 14.61
C TYR A 118 -1.39 8.92 15.70
N LYS A 119 -0.53 9.02 16.72
CA LYS A 119 -0.55 8.12 17.88
C LYS A 119 -1.71 8.49 18.81
N THR A 120 -2.41 7.48 19.31
CA THR A 120 -3.51 7.61 20.27
C THR A 120 -3.05 7.42 21.73
N ALA A 121 -3.90 7.74 22.69
CA ALA A 121 -3.59 7.66 24.12
C ALA A 121 -3.21 6.24 24.59
N ASP A 122 -3.72 5.22 23.93
CA ASP A 122 -3.47 3.80 24.24
C ASP A 122 -2.32 3.20 23.41
N GLY A 123 -1.56 4.02 22.71
CA GLY A 123 -0.40 3.61 21.91
C GLY A 123 -0.72 3.09 20.51
N GLY A 124 -2.02 3.01 20.14
CA GLY A 124 -2.44 2.73 18.77
C GLY A 124 -2.23 3.92 17.84
N PHE A 125 -2.74 3.81 16.59
CA PHE A 125 -2.62 4.88 15.59
C PHE A 125 -3.92 5.07 14.83
N MET A 126 -4.18 6.34 14.45
CA MET A 126 -5.18 6.70 13.44
C MET A 126 -4.49 7.14 12.16
N ALA A 127 -4.98 6.68 11.02
CA ALA A 127 -4.57 7.14 9.69
C ALA A 127 -5.53 8.23 9.23
N VAL A 128 -4.97 9.35 8.77
CA VAL A 128 -5.70 10.51 8.27
C VAL A 128 -5.36 10.72 6.81
N GLY A 129 -6.38 10.86 5.94
CA GLY A 129 -6.24 11.06 4.50
C GLY A 129 -7.22 12.12 3.96
N ALA A 130 -7.51 13.17 4.72
CA ALA A 130 -8.53 14.20 4.44
C ALA A 130 -8.01 15.26 3.44
N LEU A 131 -7.78 14.87 2.19
CA LEU A 131 -7.18 15.72 1.16
C LEU A 131 -8.11 16.82 0.69
N GLU A 132 -9.33 16.49 0.32
CA GLU A 132 -10.30 17.43 -0.25
C GLU A 132 -10.89 18.33 0.84
N PRO A 133 -11.22 19.60 0.53
CA PRO A 133 -11.68 20.56 1.53
C PRO A 133 -12.93 20.11 2.31
N GLN A 134 -13.84 19.38 1.68
CA GLN A 134 -15.03 18.86 2.35
C GLN A 134 -14.69 17.81 3.41
N PHE A 135 -13.74 16.92 3.14
CA PHE A 135 -13.27 15.89 4.07
C PHE A 135 -12.42 16.52 5.19
N TYR A 136 -11.56 17.48 4.84
CA TYR A 136 -10.78 18.25 5.81
C TYR A 136 -11.69 18.98 6.81
N LYS A 137 -12.79 19.59 6.35
CA LYS A 137 -13.79 20.23 7.23
C LYS A 137 -14.36 19.24 8.26
N LEU A 138 -14.65 18.01 7.85
CA LEU A 138 -15.14 16.95 8.74
C LEU A 138 -14.06 16.48 9.72
N LEU A 139 -12.81 16.36 9.28
CA LEU A 139 -11.67 16.09 10.15
C LEU A 139 -11.56 17.16 11.25
N ILE A 140 -11.56 18.45 10.88
CA ILE A 140 -11.46 19.58 11.81
C ILE A 140 -12.61 19.54 12.83
N LYS A 141 -13.83 19.28 12.38
CA LYS A 141 -14.99 19.09 13.27
C LYS A 141 -14.80 17.92 14.23
N GLY A 142 -14.36 16.77 13.75
CA GLY A 142 -14.11 15.58 14.60
C GLY A 142 -13.00 15.79 15.62
N LEU A 143 -11.99 16.61 15.29
CA LEU A 143 -10.94 17.04 16.22
C LEU A 143 -11.40 18.09 17.25
N GLY A 144 -12.65 18.59 17.13
CA GLY A 144 -13.17 19.66 18.00
C GLY A 144 -12.57 21.02 17.74
N LEU A 145 -12.04 21.25 16.54
CA LEU A 145 -11.43 22.52 16.13
C LEU A 145 -12.44 23.36 15.32
N LYS A 146 -12.21 24.68 15.29
CA LYS A 146 -12.95 25.62 14.47
C LYS A 146 -12.12 26.00 13.26
N SER A 147 -12.69 25.93 12.06
CA SER A 147 -11.96 26.21 10.81
C SER A 147 -11.44 27.65 10.75
N ASP A 148 -12.17 28.61 11.32
CA ASP A 148 -11.79 30.02 11.31
C ASP A 148 -10.55 30.35 12.16
N ASP A 149 -10.19 29.44 13.07
CA ASP A 149 -9.01 29.57 13.95
C ASP A 149 -7.77 28.88 13.36
N LEU A 150 -7.84 28.41 12.11
CA LEU A 150 -6.79 27.59 11.49
C LEU A 150 -6.23 28.28 10.23
N PRO A 151 -4.93 28.07 9.93
CA PRO A 151 -4.38 28.51 8.66
C PRO A 151 -5.04 27.76 7.49
N HIS A 152 -4.87 28.30 6.28
CA HIS A 152 -5.36 27.64 5.07
C HIS A 152 -4.79 26.21 4.96
N GLN A 153 -5.63 25.23 4.62
CA GLN A 153 -5.25 23.81 4.55
C GLN A 153 -3.96 23.56 3.78
N MET A 154 -3.78 24.23 2.65
CA MET A 154 -2.62 24.05 1.77
C MET A 154 -1.42 24.97 2.09
N SER A 155 -1.44 25.66 3.23
CA SER A 155 -0.31 26.47 3.68
C SER A 155 0.81 25.57 4.20
N MET A 156 1.75 25.20 3.33
CA MET A 156 2.84 24.27 3.64
C MET A 156 3.74 24.76 4.78
N SER A 157 3.91 26.07 4.93
CA SER A 157 4.68 26.67 6.03
C SER A 157 4.09 26.38 7.41
N ASP A 158 2.76 26.19 7.48
CA ASP A 158 2.05 25.95 8.74
C ASP A 158 1.89 24.44 9.04
N TRP A 159 2.18 23.56 8.07
CA TRP A 159 2.01 22.12 8.26
C TRP A 159 2.76 21.54 9.45
N PRO A 160 4.03 21.91 9.75
CA PRO A 160 4.74 21.35 10.92
C PRO A 160 4.05 21.65 12.24
N GLU A 161 3.55 22.87 12.41
CA GLU A 161 2.81 23.29 13.62
C GLU A 161 1.46 22.59 13.71
N MET A 162 0.73 22.53 12.59
CA MET A 162 -0.56 21.84 12.51
C MET A 162 -0.43 20.34 12.78
N LYS A 163 0.63 19.67 12.29
CA LYS A 163 0.92 18.26 12.63
C LYS A 163 1.10 18.07 14.13
N LYS A 164 1.87 18.94 14.77
CA LYS A 164 2.05 18.91 16.23
C LYS A 164 0.72 19.09 16.95
N ARG A 165 -0.08 20.08 16.54
CA ARG A 165 -1.41 20.35 17.13
C ARG A 165 -2.34 19.14 16.99
N PHE A 166 -2.40 18.50 15.80
CA PHE A 166 -3.20 17.30 15.59
C PHE A 166 -2.69 16.13 16.43
N ALA A 167 -1.37 15.93 16.51
CA ALA A 167 -0.76 14.89 17.33
C ALA A 167 -1.14 15.06 18.82
N ASP A 168 -1.09 16.28 19.35
CA ASP A 168 -1.49 16.58 20.73
C ASP A 168 -2.98 16.31 20.98
N ILE A 169 -3.82 16.46 19.96
CA ILE A 169 -5.27 16.17 20.05
C ILE A 169 -5.50 14.65 19.99
N PHE A 170 -4.91 13.97 19.02
CA PHE A 170 -5.08 12.51 18.88
C PHE A 170 -4.57 11.75 20.11
N ALA A 171 -3.51 12.23 20.73
CA ALA A 171 -2.95 11.64 21.95
C ALA A 171 -3.89 11.70 23.19
N LYS A 172 -4.98 12.46 23.12
CA LYS A 172 -5.93 12.63 24.27
C LYS A 172 -6.97 11.53 24.38
N LYS A 173 -7.20 10.76 23.34
CA LYS A 173 -8.23 9.70 23.32
C LYS A 173 -7.63 8.38 22.84
N LYS A 174 -8.25 7.27 23.25
CA LYS A 174 -7.93 5.92 22.79
C LYS A 174 -8.37 5.73 21.34
N LYS A 175 -7.75 4.79 20.64
CA LYS A 175 -8.11 4.41 19.25
C LYS A 175 -9.61 4.15 19.09
N ALA A 176 -10.21 3.40 20.00
CA ALA A 176 -11.65 3.08 19.98
C ALA A 176 -12.55 4.34 20.11
N GLU A 177 -12.16 5.32 20.90
CA GLU A 177 -12.92 6.57 21.06
C GLU A 177 -12.85 7.42 19.77
N TRP A 178 -11.69 7.42 19.08
CA TRP A 178 -11.56 8.07 17.78
C TRP A 178 -12.39 7.37 16.70
N CYS A 179 -12.46 6.04 16.72
CA CYS A 179 -13.35 5.28 15.83
C CYS A 179 -14.81 5.72 16.01
N GLN A 180 -15.29 5.87 17.24
CA GLN A 180 -16.66 6.35 17.50
C GLN A 180 -16.93 7.75 16.96
N ILE A 181 -15.93 8.62 16.89
CA ILE A 181 -16.07 9.99 16.38
C ILE A 181 -16.10 10.01 14.85
N PHE A 182 -15.29 9.17 14.20
CA PHE A 182 -15.07 9.24 12.75
C PHE A 182 -15.79 8.15 11.96
N ASP A 183 -16.21 7.07 12.59
CA ASP A 183 -16.91 5.98 11.92
C ASP A 183 -18.22 6.45 11.29
N GLY A 184 -18.46 6.03 10.04
CA GLY A 184 -19.60 6.47 9.26
C GLY A 184 -19.55 7.94 8.79
N THR A 185 -18.41 8.62 8.91
CA THR A 185 -18.18 9.97 8.36
C THR A 185 -17.23 9.96 7.17
N ASP A 186 -17.33 10.98 6.31
CA ASP A 186 -16.39 11.17 5.19
C ASP A 186 -15.12 11.97 5.59
N ALA A 187 -14.71 11.91 6.87
CA ALA A 187 -13.51 12.61 7.34
C ALA A 187 -12.18 11.97 6.88
N CYS A 188 -12.23 10.84 6.21
CA CYS A 188 -11.08 10.04 5.78
C CYS A 188 -10.12 9.73 6.95
N VAL A 189 -10.68 9.30 8.07
CA VAL A 189 -9.94 8.90 9.27
C VAL A 189 -10.31 7.48 9.66
N THR A 190 -9.31 6.60 9.74
CA THR A 190 -9.51 5.18 10.07
C THR A 190 -8.46 4.71 11.08
N PRO A 191 -8.77 3.67 11.88
CA PRO A 191 -7.75 3.07 12.74
C PRO A 191 -6.68 2.36 11.91
N VAL A 192 -5.43 2.39 12.36
CA VAL A 192 -4.39 1.47 11.89
C VAL A 192 -4.58 0.17 12.67
N LEU A 193 -5.05 -0.86 11.97
CA LEU A 193 -5.30 -2.17 12.57
C LEU A 193 -4.02 -3.02 12.57
N THR A 194 -3.85 -3.81 13.63
CA THR A 194 -2.85 -4.88 13.67
C THR A 194 -3.38 -6.13 12.95
N PHE A 195 -2.52 -7.12 12.69
CA PHE A 195 -2.95 -8.39 12.07
C PHE A 195 -3.95 -9.17 12.94
N GLU A 196 -3.87 -8.99 14.25
CA GLU A 196 -4.83 -9.59 15.21
C GLU A 196 -6.19 -8.89 15.15
N GLU A 197 -6.23 -7.61 14.80
CA GLU A 197 -7.46 -6.81 14.77
C GLU A 197 -8.20 -6.90 13.43
N VAL A 198 -7.51 -7.19 12.31
CA VAL A 198 -8.07 -7.03 10.95
C VAL A 198 -9.32 -7.88 10.71
N ALA A 199 -9.35 -9.14 11.19
CA ALA A 199 -10.49 -10.04 11.01
C ALA A 199 -11.69 -9.65 11.88
N HIS A 200 -11.46 -8.93 12.97
CA HIS A 200 -12.50 -8.53 13.95
C HIS A 200 -13.11 -7.17 13.65
N HIS A 201 -12.47 -6.36 12.79
CA HIS A 201 -13.00 -5.06 12.41
C HIS A 201 -14.32 -5.21 11.63
N HIS A 202 -15.36 -4.46 12.04
CA HIS A 202 -16.72 -4.61 11.52
C HIS A 202 -16.80 -4.56 10.00
N HIS A 203 -16.18 -3.58 9.35
CA HIS A 203 -16.14 -3.48 7.89
C HIS A 203 -15.51 -4.72 7.23
N ASN A 204 -14.36 -5.17 7.73
CA ASN A 204 -13.66 -6.33 7.18
C ASN A 204 -14.49 -7.62 7.38
N LYS A 205 -15.18 -7.74 8.52
CA LYS A 205 -16.07 -8.86 8.83
C LYS A 205 -17.29 -8.88 7.90
N GLU A 206 -17.95 -7.74 7.71
CA GLU A 206 -19.09 -7.61 6.79
C GLU A 206 -18.72 -7.91 5.34
N ARG A 207 -17.52 -7.50 4.91
CA ARG A 207 -16.96 -7.80 3.60
C ARG A 207 -16.46 -9.24 3.45
N GLY A 208 -16.24 -9.96 4.55
CA GLY A 208 -15.56 -11.25 4.53
C GLY A 208 -14.14 -11.15 3.96
N SER A 209 -13.43 -10.06 4.31
CA SER A 209 -12.10 -9.76 3.73
C SER A 209 -11.00 -10.68 4.22
N PHE A 210 -11.22 -11.34 5.35
CA PHE A 210 -10.28 -12.27 5.99
C PHE A 210 -10.95 -13.60 6.27
N LEU A 211 -10.18 -14.66 6.12
CA LEU A 211 -10.54 -16.02 6.46
C LEU A 211 -9.93 -16.34 7.82
N THR A 212 -10.67 -17.03 8.64
CA THR A 212 -10.20 -17.55 9.94
C THR A 212 -10.25 -19.07 9.89
N ASP A 213 -9.13 -19.70 10.17
CA ASP A 213 -8.98 -21.13 10.29
C ASP A 213 -8.37 -21.47 11.65
N GLU A 214 -8.84 -22.54 12.29
CA GLU A 214 -8.36 -22.89 13.66
C GLU A 214 -6.89 -23.35 13.67
N GLU A 215 -6.41 -23.95 12.57
CA GLU A 215 -5.03 -24.45 12.45
C GLU A 215 -4.09 -23.42 11.76
N GLN A 216 -4.59 -22.70 10.76
CA GLN A 216 -3.80 -21.79 9.92
C GLN A 216 -3.88 -20.32 10.35
N GLY A 217 -4.82 -20.01 11.27
CA GLY A 217 -5.01 -18.64 11.75
C GLY A 217 -5.77 -17.73 10.78
N VAL A 218 -5.42 -16.44 10.77
CA VAL A 218 -6.07 -15.43 9.92
C VAL A 218 -5.28 -15.23 8.63
N SER A 219 -5.97 -15.28 7.48
CA SER A 219 -5.40 -15.00 6.18
C SER A 219 -6.29 -14.08 5.33
N PRO A 220 -5.74 -13.28 4.41
CA PRO A 220 -6.56 -12.48 3.52
C PRO A 220 -7.32 -13.37 2.53
N ARG A 221 -8.56 -13.01 2.25
CA ARG A 221 -9.35 -13.62 1.19
C ARG A 221 -8.74 -13.29 -0.19
N PRO A 222 -8.83 -14.20 -1.18
CA PRO A 222 -8.42 -13.90 -2.54
C PRO A 222 -9.10 -12.63 -3.09
N ALA A 223 -8.32 -11.79 -3.77
CA ALA A 223 -8.77 -10.56 -4.43
C ALA A 223 -8.18 -10.45 -5.84
N PRO A 224 -8.89 -9.83 -6.81
CA PRO A 224 -10.23 -9.25 -6.70
C PRO A 224 -11.35 -10.30 -6.62
N LEU A 225 -12.55 -9.85 -6.18
CA LEU A 225 -13.75 -10.70 -6.20
C LEU A 225 -14.41 -10.63 -7.57
N LEU A 226 -14.47 -11.76 -8.26
CA LEU A 226 -15.20 -11.90 -9.53
C LEU A 226 -16.59 -12.47 -9.26
N SER A 227 -17.63 -11.90 -9.88
CA SER A 227 -19.01 -12.30 -9.65
C SER A 227 -19.31 -13.74 -10.10
N ASP A 228 -18.78 -14.11 -11.27
CA ASP A 228 -19.13 -15.36 -11.94
C ASP A 228 -18.05 -16.45 -11.77
N THR A 229 -16.81 -16.04 -11.52
CA THR A 229 -15.66 -16.94 -11.35
C THR A 229 -14.86 -16.57 -10.12
N PRO A 230 -15.47 -16.61 -8.92
CA PRO A 230 -14.77 -16.24 -7.70
C PRO A 230 -13.62 -17.21 -7.41
N ALA A 231 -12.48 -16.67 -6.97
CA ALA A 231 -11.40 -17.50 -6.48
C ALA A 231 -11.85 -18.20 -5.18
N VAL A 232 -11.71 -19.52 -5.14
CA VAL A 232 -12.02 -20.32 -3.96
C VAL A 232 -10.75 -20.48 -3.15
N PRO A 233 -10.76 -20.10 -1.86
CA PRO A 233 -9.62 -20.34 -0.99
C PRO A 233 -9.33 -21.83 -0.87
N SER A 234 -8.06 -22.21 -0.82
CA SER A 234 -7.69 -23.57 -0.51
C SER A 234 -8.12 -23.93 0.91
N SER A 235 -8.81 -25.06 1.06
CA SER A 235 -9.08 -25.64 2.38
C SER A 235 -7.97 -26.59 2.83
N ARG A 236 -6.94 -26.77 2.02
CA ARG A 236 -5.79 -27.63 2.34
C ARG A 236 -4.78 -26.81 3.15
N ARG A 237 -4.18 -27.42 4.15
CA ARG A 237 -3.02 -26.87 4.81
C ARG A 237 -1.86 -26.65 3.83
N ASP A 238 -0.93 -25.84 4.21
CA ASP A 238 0.32 -25.68 3.46
C ASP A 238 1.08 -27.03 3.40
N PRO A 239 1.61 -27.40 2.21
CA PRO A 239 2.32 -28.68 2.05
C PRO A 239 3.67 -28.66 2.77
N PHE A 240 4.07 -29.81 3.28
CA PHE A 240 5.45 -29.98 3.75
C PHE A 240 6.42 -30.03 2.57
N VAL A 241 7.67 -29.67 2.84
CA VAL A 241 8.74 -29.76 1.83
C VAL A 241 8.85 -31.18 1.31
N GLY A 242 8.69 -31.35 -0.03
CA GLY A 242 8.77 -32.63 -0.71
C GLY A 242 7.48 -33.50 -0.68
N GLU A 243 6.41 -33.05 -0.07
CA GLU A 243 5.17 -33.81 0.11
C GLU A 243 4.58 -34.34 -1.21
N HIS A 244 4.66 -33.57 -2.29
CA HIS A 244 4.10 -33.95 -3.59
C HIS A 244 5.15 -34.40 -4.62
N THR A 245 6.40 -34.63 -4.21
CA THR A 245 7.48 -34.93 -5.13
C THR A 245 7.21 -36.19 -5.98
N GLU A 246 6.80 -37.28 -5.35
CA GLU A 246 6.53 -38.53 -6.08
C GLU A 246 5.31 -38.44 -6.99
N GLU A 247 4.26 -37.73 -6.56
CA GLU A 247 3.06 -37.48 -7.36
C GLU A 247 3.39 -36.71 -8.63
N ILE A 248 4.13 -35.62 -8.49
CA ILE A 248 4.54 -34.75 -9.60
C ILE A 248 5.47 -35.53 -10.56
N LEU A 249 6.42 -36.31 -10.04
CA LEU A 249 7.30 -37.13 -10.88
C LEU A 249 6.57 -38.24 -11.64
N ARG A 250 5.50 -38.79 -11.09
CA ARG A 250 4.68 -39.77 -11.81
C ARG A 250 3.83 -39.12 -12.90
N GLU A 251 3.37 -37.91 -12.71
CA GLU A 251 2.49 -37.21 -13.66
C GLU A 251 3.28 -36.54 -14.81
N PHE A 252 4.45 -36.01 -14.55
CA PHE A 252 5.21 -35.18 -15.49
C PHE A 252 6.65 -35.68 -15.76
N GLY A 253 7.11 -36.74 -15.11
CA GLY A 253 8.47 -37.28 -15.18
C GLY A 253 8.79 -38.21 -16.36
#